data_2bff4128e68175570dd5d6a8dc036c1e
#
_entry.id   2bff4128e68175570dd5d6a8dc036c1e
#
_cell.length_a   1.000
_cell.length_b   1.000
_cell.length_c   1.000
_cell.angle_alpha   90.00
_cell.angle_beta   90.00
_cell.angle_gamma   90.00
#
_symmetry.space_group_name_H-M   'P 1'
#
loop_
_entity.id
_entity.type
_entity.pdbx_description
1 polymer ?
#
loop_
_entity_poly.entity_id
_entity_poly.type
_entity_poly.pdbx_seq_one_letter_code
_entity_poly.pdbx_strand_id
1 'polypeptide(L)'
;MREHVGLTDLSYRTKFDMKTKPRQPFWNLGKNHYLVLGEPPLDPPSEATDVTSVYANLFLAGPRSKAVLSKLTSLNVSEAKLPDLSCAQANLAHVHAIVLREDFRSIPGFHLLVSREYGESVWEAIVHAGHEFHLQPFGLGALRLLRN
;
A
#
# COMPACT_ATOMS: atom_id res chain seq x y z
N MET A 1 8.86 -2.41 16.07
CA MET A 1 9.10 -2.25 14.63
C MET A 1 10.43 -1.62 14.23
N ARG A 2 11.33 -1.37 15.15
CA ARG A 2 12.59 -0.64 14.85
C ARG A 2 13.48 -1.33 13.82
N GLU A 3 13.63 -2.65 13.89
CA GLU A 3 14.46 -3.42 12.95
C GLU A 3 13.65 -4.48 12.24
N HIS A 4 12.34 -4.39 12.34
CA HIS A 4 11.44 -5.39 11.82
C HIS A 4 10.59 -4.82 10.71
N VAL A 5 9.75 -5.65 10.18
CA VAL A 5 8.77 -5.29 9.18
C VAL A 5 7.41 -5.83 9.61
N GLY A 6 6.37 -5.03 9.41
CA GLY A 6 5.01 -5.42 9.73
C GLY A 6 4.15 -5.46 8.48
N LEU A 7 3.16 -6.33 8.48
CA LEU A 7 2.20 -6.49 7.40
C LEU A 7 0.79 -6.49 7.97
N THR A 8 -0.10 -5.69 7.39
CA THR A 8 -1.50 -5.67 7.79
C THR A 8 -2.41 -5.61 6.56
N ASP A 9 -3.61 -6.15 6.71
CA ASP A 9 -4.63 -6.12 5.66
C ASP A 9 -5.53 -4.91 5.87
N LEU A 10 -5.48 -3.96 4.93
CA LEU A 10 -6.31 -2.76 4.92
C LEU A 10 -7.35 -2.80 3.80
N SER A 11 -7.70 -4.00 3.32
CA SER A 11 -8.65 -4.15 2.21
C SER A 11 -10.03 -3.56 2.51
N TYR A 12 -10.40 -3.42 3.79
CA TYR A 12 -11.65 -2.79 4.20
C TYR A 12 -11.71 -1.29 3.92
N ARG A 13 -10.57 -0.64 3.72
CA ARG A 13 -10.53 0.80 3.48
C ARG A 13 -11.26 1.18 2.21
N THR A 14 -11.96 2.30 2.27
CA THR A 14 -12.63 2.87 1.10
C THR A 14 -11.61 3.37 0.09
N LYS A 15 -11.83 3.04 -1.18
CA LYS A 15 -10.96 3.42 -2.29
C LYS A 15 -11.79 4.06 -3.38
N PHE A 16 -11.43 5.28 -3.77
CA PHE A 16 -12.08 5.98 -4.87
C PHE A 16 -11.11 6.25 -6.00
N ASP A 17 -11.53 5.91 -7.22
CA ASP A 17 -10.81 6.23 -8.45
C ASP A 17 -11.43 7.49 -9.04
N MET A 18 -10.61 8.49 -9.35
CA MET A 18 -11.07 9.78 -9.84
C MET A 18 -10.29 10.23 -11.06
N LYS A 19 -10.98 10.93 -11.97
CA LYS A 19 -10.36 11.52 -13.17
C LYS A 19 -10.00 12.98 -12.98
N THR A 20 -10.50 13.62 -11.93
CA THR A 20 -10.20 15.00 -11.59
C THR A 20 -9.45 15.04 -10.27
N LYS A 21 -8.62 16.07 -10.08
CA LYS A 21 -7.80 16.19 -8.87
C LYS A 21 -8.67 16.27 -7.62
N PRO A 22 -8.53 15.34 -6.65
CA PRO A 22 -9.30 15.34 -5.42
C PRO A 22 -8.91 16.48 -4.48
N ARG A 23 -9.81 16.84 -3.57
CA ARG A 23 -9.50 17.74 -2.46
C ARG A 23 -8.88 17.01 -1.29
N GLN A 24 -9.20 15.71 -1.12
CA GLN A 24 -8.61 14.87 -0.09
C GLN A 24 -7.17 14.48 -0.48
N PRO A 25 -6.35 13.98 0.46
CA PRO A 25 -5.06 13.40 0.12
C PRO A 25 -5.22 12.28 -0.91
N PHE A 26 -4.36 12.27 -1.91
CA PHE A 26 -4.49 11.38 -3.05
C PHE A 26 -3.13 10.91 -3.56
N TRP A 27 -3.16 9.81 -4.33
CA TRP A 27 -2.02 9.37 -5.14
C TRP A 27 -2.34 9.60 -6.61
N ASN A 28 -1.37 10.15 -7.34
CA ASN A 28 -1.52 10.41 -8.76
C ASN A 28 -1.02 9.18 -9.53
N LEU A 29 -1.94 8.43 -10.13
CA LEU A 29 -1.62 7.21 -10.88
C LEU A 29 -1.25 7.49 -12.33
N GLY A 30 -1.49 8.68 -12.82
CA GLY A 30 -1.22 9.07 -14.20
C GLY A 30 -1.96 10.33 -14.57
N LYS A 31 -1.95 10.68 -15.85
CA LYS A 31 -2.67 11.85 -16.33
C LYS A 31 -4.18 11.68 -16.10
N ASN A 32 -4.79 12.60 -15.36
CA ASN A 32 -6.22 12.57 -15.04
C ASN A 32 -6.65 11.25 -14.37
N HIS A 33 -5.77 10.68 -13.55
CA HIS A 33 -6.06 9.45 -12.83
C HIS A 33 -5.52 9.54 -11.41
N TYR A 34 -6.42 9.57 -10.43
CA TYR A 34 -6.11 9.78 -9.03
C TYR A 34 -6.80 8.72 -8.18
N LEU A 35 -6.15 8.35 -7.09
CA LEU A 35 -6.69 7.39 -6.13
C LEU A 35 -6.76 8.01 -4.75
N VAL A 36 -7.91 7.86 -4.08
CA VAL A 36 -8.12 8.29 -2.70
C VAL A 36 -8.35 7.06 -1.84
N LEU A 37 -7.64 6.96 -0.73
CA LEU A 37 -7.84 5.92 0.29
C LEU A 37 -8.31 6.59 1.58
N GLY A 38 -9.23 5.96 2.30
CA GLY A 38 -9.70 6.49 3.57
C GLY A 38 -10.39 5.47 4.45
N GLU A 39 -10.54 5.83 5.72
CA GLU A 39 -11.28 5.02 6.68
C GLU A 39 -12.78 5.15 6.41
N PRO A 40 -13.55 4.05 6.44
CA PRO A 40 -15.00 4.14 6.31
C PRO A 40 -15.62 4.72 7.59
N PRO A 41 -16.77 5.44 7.51
CA PRO A 41 -17.39 5.84 6.26
C PRO A 41 -16.65 7.04 5.65
N LEU A 42 -16.46 6.99 4.34
CA LEU A 42 -15.88 8.10 3.60
C LEU A 42 -16.85 8.46 2.48
N ASP A 43 -17.33 9.71 2.51
CA ASP A 43 -18.28 10.19 1.52
C ASP A 43 -17.60 10.27 0.15
N PRO A 44 -18.23 9.72 -0.90
CA PRO A 44 -17.62 9.75 -2.22
C PRO A 44 -17.52 11.19 -2.75
N PRO A 45 -16.35 11.59 -3.25
CA PRO A 45 -16.24 12.84 -3.97
C PRO A 45 -17.10 12.82 -5.24
N SER A 46 -17.45 14.01 -5.74
CA SER A 46 -18.16 14.11 -7.01
C SER A 46 -17.36 13.40 -8.12
N GLU A 47 -18.06 12.64 -8.94
CA GLU A 47 -17.50 11.90 -10.09
C GLU A 47 -16.47 10.81 -9.70
N ALA A 48 -16.51 10.33 -8.47
CA ALA A 48 -15.64 9.23 -8.02
C ALA A 48 -16.26 7.88 -8.34
N THR A 49 -15.42 6.93 -8.70
CA THR A 49 -15.80 5.52 -8.81
C THR A 49 -15.31 4.77 -7.58
N ASP A 50 -16.21 4.08 -6.89
CA ASP A 50 -15.85 3.28 -5.73
C ASP A 50 -15.21 1.97 -6.22
N VAL A 51 -13.92 1.82 -5.93
CA VAL A 51 -13.15 0.62 -6.29
C VAL A 51 -12.72 -0.16 -5.05
N THR A 52 -13.40 0.06 -3.92
CA THR A 52 -13.09 -0.62 -2.65
C THR A 52 -13.07 -2.14 -2.80
N SER A 53 -14.05 -2.69 -3.51
CA SER A 53 -14.17 -4.15 -3.70
C SER A 53 -13.25 -4.69 -4.80
N VAL A 54 -12.65 -3.83 -5.61
CA VAL A 54 -11.81 -4.24 -6.74
C VAL A 54 -10.43 -4.65 -6.25
N TYR A 55 -9.90 -3.98 -5.24
CA TYR A 55 -8.53 -4.17 -4.78
C TYR A 55 -8.46 -4.69 -3.35
N ALA A 56 -7.57 -5.67 -3.15
CA ALA A 56 -7.02 -5.92 -1.84
C ALA A 56 -5.95 -4.86 -1.57
N ASN A 57 -5.85 -4.39 -0.34
CA ASN A 57 -4.83 -3.44 0.08
C ASN A 57 -4.01 -4.07 1.21
N LEU A 58 -2.78 -4.47 0.90
CA LEU A 58 -1.85 -5.02 1.88
C LEU A 58 -0.84 -3.94 2.23
N PHE A 59 -0.74 -3.59 3.50
CA PHE A 59 0.16 -2.53 3.94
C PHE A 59 1.40 -3.12 4.61
N LEU A 60 2.56 -2.87 4.01
CA LEU A 60 3.86 -3.34 4.48
C LEU A 60 4.64 -2.14 5.00
N ALA A 61 5.05 -2.17 6.27
CA ALA A 61 5.73 -1.05 6.89
C ALA A 61 6.88 -1.50 7.77
N GLY A 62 7.88 -0.67 7.90
CA GLY A 62 9.02 -0.91 8.77
C GLY A 62 10.34 -0.65 8.09
N PRO A 63 11.44 -0.57 8.87
CA PRO A 63 12.77 -0.32 8.31
C PRO A 63 13.23 -1.38 7.30
N ARG A 64 12.71 -2.62 7.38
CA ARG A 64 13.07 -3.71 6.48
C ARG A 64 12.07 -3.93 5.34
N SER A 65 11.06 -3.06 5.22
CA SER A 65 10.02 -3.23 4.19
C SER A 65 10.59 -3.21 2.76
N LYS A 66 11.56 -2.34 2.50
CA LYS A 66 12.21 -2.28 1.17
C LYS A 66 12.95 -3.58 0.83
N ALA A 67 13.59 -4.19 1.83
CA ALA A 67 14.29 -5.45 1.64
C ALA A 67 13.32 -6.58 1.29
N VAL A 68 12.15 -6.62 1.92
CA VAL A 68 11.11 -7.58 1.60
C VAL A 68 10.62 -7.36 0.18
N LEU A 69 10.30 -6.12 -0.18
CA LEU A 69 9.81 -5.79 -1.53
C LEU A 69 10.82 -6.16 -2.62
N SER A 70 12.11 -5.96 -2.38
CA SER A 70 13.15 -6.26 -3.36
C SER A 70 13.19 -7.73 -3.77
N LYS A 71 12.65 -8.62 -2.94
CA LYS A 71 12.53 -10.05 -3.26
C LYS A 71 11.33 -10.37 -4.15
N LEU A 72 10.36 -9.46 -4.22
CA LEU A 72 9.06 -9.71 -4.85
C LEU A 72 8.88 -8.93 -6.13
N THR A 73 9.62 -7.86 -6.32
CA THR A 73 9.49 -6.99 -7.48
C THR A 73 10.85 -6.42 -7.90
N SER A 74 10.98 -6.13 -9.19
CA SER A 74 12.13 -5.41 -9.72
C SER A 74 12.00 -3.89 -9.62
N LEU A 75 10.85 -3.40 -9.12
CA LEU A 75 10.64 -1.97 -8.92
C LEU A 75 11.67 -1.39 -7.96
N ASN A 76 12.28 -0.27 -8.34
CA ASN A 76 13.18 0.44 -7.45
C ASN A 76 12.35 1.27 -6.45
N VAL A 77 12.34 0.84 -5.19
CA VAL A 77 11.56 1.47 -4.12
C VAL A 77 12.39 2.40 -3.25
N SER A 78 13.58 2.81 -3.72
CA SER A 78 14.41 3.78 -3.02
C SER A 78 13.72 5.15 -2.95
N GLU A 79 14.13 5.97 -2.00
CA GLU A 79 13.56 7.32 -1.83
C GLU A 79 13.77 8.18 -3.07
N ALA A 80 14.84 7.95 -3.82
CA ALA A 80 15.11 8.70 -5.05
C ALA A 80 14.11 8.36 -6.17
N LYS A 81 13.66 7.11 -6.26
CA LYS A 81 12.76 6.65 -7.32
C LYS A 81 11.31 6.55 -6.90
N LEU A 82 11.06 6.31 -5.63
CA LEU A 82 9.71 6.21 -5.08
C LEU A 82 9.68 6.97 -3.74
N PRO A 83 9.66 8.32 -3.80
CA PRO A 83 9.61 9.12 -2.58
C PRO A 83 8.27 8.98 -1.86
N ASP A 84 8.20 9.47 -0.61
CA ASP A 84 6.96 9.48 0.16
C ASP A 84 5.82 10.12 -0.64
N LEU A 85 4.63 9.54 -0.54
CA LEU A 85 3.41 9.97 -1.21
C LEU A 85 3.45 9.85 -2.74
N SER A 86 4.39 9.07 -3.28
CA SER A 86 4.42 8.72 -4.69
C SER A 86 3.89 7.30 -4.90
N CYS A 87 3.71 6.93 -6.15
CA CYS A 87 3.20 5.62 -6.51
C CYS A 87 3.84 5.12 -7.80
N ALA A 88 3.76 3.81 -8.01
CA ALA A 88 4.22 3.17 -9.24
C ALA A 88 3.42 1.91 -9.48
N GLN A 89 3.37 1.46 -10.71
CA GLN A 89 2.77 0.18 -11.08
C GLN A 89 3.89 -0.80 -11.43
N ALA A 90 3.78 -2.02 -10.95
CA ALA A 90 4.79 -3.03 -11.14
C ALA A 90 4.21 -4.42 -10.94
N ASN A 91 4.95 -5.44 -11.36
CA ASN A 91 4.61 -6.81 -11.00
C ASN A 91 5.19 -7.10 -9.62
N LEU A 92 4.36 -7.65 -8.76
CA LEU A 92 4.71 -8.02 -7.40
C LEU A 92 4.33 -9.49 -7.22
N ALA A 93 5.30 -10.35 -6.97
CA ALA A 93 5.06 -11.81 -6.88
C ALA A 93 4.29 -12.32 -8.10
N HIS A 94 4.65 -11.86 -9.29
CA HIS A 94 4.04 -12.21 -10.59
C HIS A 94 2.61 -11.69 -10.79
N VAL A 95 2.14 -10.81 -9.91
CA VAL A 95 0.80 -10.20 -10.00
C VAL A 95 0.96 -8.69 -10.22
N HIS A 96 0.17 -8.13 -11.12
CA HIS A 96 0.17 -6.67 -11.31
C HIS A 96 -0.29 -5.97 -10.04
N ALA A 97 0.49 -4.98 -9.59
CA ALA A 97 0.21 -4.24 -8.37
C ALA A 97 0.38 -2.74 -8.58
N ILE A 98 -0.38 -1.98 -7.80
CA ILE A 98 -0.15 -0.54 -7.65
C ILE A 98 0.52 -0.37 -6.28
N VAL A 99 1.72 0.19 -6.28
CA VAL A 99 2.49 0.42 -5.06
C VAL A 99 2.37 1.89 -4.69
N LEU A 100 1.78 2.17 -3.52
CA LEU A 100 1.60 3.52 -3.02
C LEU A 100 2.49 3.68 -1.79
N ARG A 101 3.41 4.65 -1.83
CA ARG A 101 4.29 4.88 -0.69
C ARG A 101 3.66 5.88 0.29
N GLU A 102 3.61 5.52 1.56
CA GLU A 102 3.15 6.39 2.64
C GLU A 102 3.98 6.11 3.89
N ASP A 103 4.95 6.98 4.16
CA ASP A 103 5.83 6.84 5.31
C ASP A 103 5.14 7.38 6.58
N PHE A 104 5.45 6.76 7.72
CA PHE A 104 4.95 7.19 9.02
C PHE A 104 6.15 7.52 9.91
N ARG A 105 6.34 8.80 10.23
CA ARG A 105 7.43 9.27 11.08
C ARG A 105 8.80 8.73 10.64
N SER A 106 9.08 8.85 9.35
CA SER A 106 10.31 8.36 8.72
C SER A 106 10.43 6.83 8.64
N ILE A 107 9.38 6.10 9.00
CA ILE A 107 9.31 4.65 8.81
C ILE A 107 8.71 4.39 7.43
N PRO A 108 9.41 3.68 6.52
CA PRO A 108 8.86 3.40 5.20
C PRO A 108 7.59 2.56 5.28
N GLY A 109 6.59 2.93 4.49
CA GLY A 109 5.35 2.17 4.37
C GLY A 109 4.89 2.10 2.93
N PHE A 110 4.34 0.95 2.55
CA PHE A 110 3.90 0.69 1.18
C PHE A 110 2.52 0.04 1.19
N HIS A 111 1.57 0.70 0.53
CA HIS A 111 0.29 0.07 0.24
C HIS A 111 0.45 -0.71 -1.06
N LEU A 112 0.13 -1.98 -1.01
CA LEU A 112 0.24 -2.88 -2.15
C LEU A 112 -1.18 -3.22 -2.60
N LEU A 113 -1.63 -2.60 -3.69
CA LEU A 113 -2.96 -2.84 -4.22
C LEU A 113 -2.87 -3.86 -5.35
N VAL A 114 -3.55 -4.98 -5.15
CA VAL A 114 -3.66 -6.04 -6.16
C VAL A 114 -5.14 -6.35 -6.38
N SER A 115 -5.49 -6.97 -7.51
CA SER A 115 -6.86 -7.44 -7.69
C SER A 115 -7.25 -8.34 -6.52
N ARG A 116 -8.47 -8.16 -6.03
CA ARG A 116 -8.94 -8.81 -4.81
C ARG A 116 -8.73 -10.33 -4.81
N GLU A 117 -8.89 -10.95 -5.95
CA GLU A 117 -8.72 -12.41 -6.10
C GLU A 117 -7.30 -12.89 -5.80
N TYR A 118 -6.29 -12.02 -5.89
CA TYR A 118 -4.89 -12.34 -5.62
C TYR A 118 -4.43 -11.94 -4.22
N GLY A 119 -5.31 -11.34 -3.41
CA GLY A 119 -4.94 -10.82 -2.10
C GLY A 119 -4.30 -11.85 -1.20
N GLU A 120 -4.90 -13.03 -1.10
CA GLU A 120 -4.39 -14.11 -0.25
C GLU A 120 -3.04 -14.64 -0.73
N SER A 121 -2.89 -14.89 -2.03
CA SER A 121 -1.65 -15.42 -2.58
C SER A 121 -0.50 -14.41 -2.45
N VAL A 122 -0.77 -13.13 -2.63
CA VAL A 122 0.23 -12.07 -2.46
C VAL A 122 0.59 -11.91 -0.98
N TRP A 123 -0.38 -11.99 -0.08
CA TRP A 123 -0.13 -12.01 1.36
C TRP A 123 0.86 -13.10 1.73
N GLU A 124 0.61 -14.33 1.29
CA GLU A 124 1.48 -15.47 1.56
C GLU A 124 2.88 -15.28 0.98
N ALA A 125 2.98 -14.74 -0.23
CA ALA A 125 4.28 -14.45 -0.85
C ALA A 125 5.08 -13.43 -0.04
N ILE A 126 4.41 -12.38 0.48
CA ILE A 126 5.05 -11.35 1.30
C ILE A 126 5.52 -11.96 2.62
N VAL A 127 4.67 -12.74 3.27
CA VAL A 127 5.03 -13.41 4.54
C VAL A 127 6.25 -14.31 4.34
N HIS A 128 6.26 -15.09 3.27
CA HIS A 128 7.38 -15.96 2.95
C HIS A 128 8.67 -15.15 2.71
N ALA A 129 8.59 -14.10 1.90
CA ALA A 129 9.75 -13.25 1.61
C ALA A 129 10.25 -12.52 2.86
N GLY A 130 9.35 -12.18 3.77
CA GLY A 130 9.69 -11.47 5.01
C GLY A 130 10.17 -12.34 6.15
N HIS A 131 10.14 -13.65 6.00
CA HIS A 131 10.47 -14.58 7.08
C HIS A 131 11.87 -14.33 7.66
N GLU A 132 12.86 -14.13 6.81
CA GLU A 132 14.24 -13.86 7.27
C GLU A 132 14.40 -12.50 7.95
N PHE A 133 13.46 -11.58 7.76
CA PHE A 133 13.46 -10.26 8.39
C PHE A 133 12.53 -10.18 9.59
N HIS A 134 12.03 -11.32 10.07
CA HIS A 134 11.12 -11.41 11.22
C HIS A 134 9.83 -10.63 10.98
N LEU A 135 9.29 -10.68 9.76
CA LEU A 135 8.04 -10.04 9.43
C LEU A 135 6.92 -10.53 10.33
N GLN A 136 6.14 -9.59 10.89
CA GLN A 136 5.04 -9.87 11.79
C GLN A 136 3.76 -9.23 11.27
N PRO A 137 2.63 -9.94 11.28
CA PRO A 137 1.34 -9.31 11.08
C PRO A 137 1.10 -8.30 12.23
N PHE A 138 0.48 -7.17 11.92
CA PHE A 138 0.11 -6.22 12.95
C PHE A 138 -1.33 -5.74 12.75
N GLY A 139 -1.97 -5.30 13.82
CA GLY A 139 -3.34 -4.87 13.81
C GLY A 139 -3.50 -3.37 13.64
N LEU A 140 -4.75 -2.93 13.51
CA LEU A 140 -5.11 -1.52 13.34
C LEU A 140 -4.65 -0.63 14.49
N GLY A 141 -4.66 -1.15 15.71
CA GLY A 141 -4.19 -0.41 16.88
C GLY A 141 -2.74 0.03 16.75
N ALA A 142 -1.88 -0.89 16.29
CA ALA A 142 -0.47 -0.58 16.05
C ALA A 142 -0.31 0.44 14.93
N LEU A 143 -1.10 0.34 13.87
CA LEU A 143 -1.08 1.30 12.77
C LEU A 143 -1.46 2.70 13.25
N ARG A 144 -2.49 2.81 14.09
CA ARG A 144 -2.91 4.09 14.67
C ARG A 144 -1.81 4.72 15.52
N LEU A 145 -1.05 3.90 16.26
CA LEU A 145 0.07 4.39 17.04
C LEU A 145 1.18 4.96 16.14
N LEU A 146 1.40 4.37 14.99
CA LEU A 146 2.38 4.88 14.03
C LEU A 146 1.97 6.24 13.44
N ARG A 147 0.67 6.48 13.29
CA ARG A 147 0.13 7.73 12.75
C ARG A 147 0.15 8.87 13.77
N ASN A 148 0.13 8.56 15.03
CA ASN A 148 0.21 9.54 16.10
C ASN A 148 1.68 9.79 16.51
#